data_6f8b17f5dc44acd6cbc5e82955fc9090
#
_entry.id   6f8b17f5dc44acd6cbc5e82955fc9090
#
_cell.length_a   1.000
_cell.length_b   1.000
_cell.length_c   1.000
_cell.angle_alpha   90.00
_cell.angle_beta   90.00
_cell.angle_gamma   90.00
#
_symmetry.space_group_name_H-M   'P 1'
#
loop_
_entity.id
_entity.type
_entity.pdbx_description
1 polymer ?
#
loop_
_entity_poly.entity_id
_entity_poly.type
_entity_poly.pdbx_seq_one_letter_code
_entity_poly.pdbx_strand_id
1 'polypeptide(L)'
;MGLYGCGWIAPEALKGARVVDGGCGAGRDVYGLAQMVGEEGFVVGVDMTDEQLDVARSYQDYHRQAFGYRASNVAFHKGYIENLADLPLEPGSFDVIVSNCVVNLATDKQAVLRGAYNLLKSGGEMYFSDVYADRRVPEAMARDEVLYGECLSGALYWNDFLKFAKLAGFTDPRLVTHRPITIENPVLEAAVAPLQFTSATYRLWKLADLESDCEDYGQAVIYKGTIENCPHGLPLDGHHWIETGKVFPVCGNTWNMLAQTRFAAHFDFIGNFDKHYGIFEGCGAASPFESDATEASCC
;
A
#
# COMPACT_ATOMS: atom_id res chain seq x y z
N MET A 1 17.53 20.41 0.37
CA MET A 1 16.59 19.53 1.07
C MET A 1 16.64 18.17 0.38
N GLY A 2 17.12 17.12 1.06
CA GLY A 2 17.10 15.77 0.52
C GLY A 2 15.65 15.29 0.40
N LEU A 3 15.29 14.72 -0.75
CA LEU A 3 14.02 14.03 -0.92
C LEU A 3 14.18 12.64 -0.30
N TYR A 4 13.63 12.45 0.89
CA TYR A 4 13.53 11.15 1.52
C TYR A 4 12.31 10.41 0.96
N GLY A 5 12.40 9.10 0.78
CA GLY A 5 11.31 8.24 0.35
C GLY A 5 11.64 7.33 -0.83
N CYS A 6 10.77 6.35 -1.08
CA CYS A 6 10.94 5.35 -2.15
C CYS A 6 10.50 5.84 -3.55
N GLY A 7 10.33 7.15 -3.73
CA GLY A 7 9.82 7.78 -4.93
C GLY A 7 8.40 8.32 -4.76
N TRP A 8 7.74 8.69 -5.86
CA TRP A 8 6.34 9.07 -5.86
C TRP A 8 5.46 7.82 -5.76
N ILE A 9 4.50 7.84 -4.83
CA ILE A 9 3.52 6.77 -4.68
C ILE A 9 2.10 7.34 -4.72
N ALA A 10 1.29 6.86 -5.65
CA ALA A 10 -0.13 7.17 -5.71
C ALA A 10 -0.86 6.02 -6.40
N PRO A 11 -1.92 5.46 -5.80
CA PRO A 11 -2.75 4.48 -6.47
C PRO A 11 -3.65 5.13 -7.52
N GLU A 12 -4.24 4.33 -8.36
CA GLU A 12 -5.12 4.75 -9.45
C GLU A 12 -6.54 5.08 -8.95
N ALA A 13 -7.34 5.73 -9.80
CA ALA A 13 -8.76 6.04 -9.59
C ALA A 13 -9.03 6.86 -8.31
N LEU A 14 -8.27 7.95 -8.10
CA LEU A 14 -8.37 8.78 -6.90
C LEU A 14 -9.41 9.89 -6.98
N LYS A 15 -10.05 10.14 -8.12
CA LYS A 15 -10.99 11.26 -8.28
C LYS A 15 -12.12 11.20 -7.25
N GLY A 16 -12.27 12.27 -6.47
CA GLY A 16 -13.27 12.40 -5.39
C GLY A 16 -12.93 11.64 -4.11
N ALA A 17 -11.77 10.96 -4.04
CA ALA A 17 -11.38 10.15 -2.89
C ALA A 17 -11.01 11.01 -1.67
N ARG A 18 -11.20 10.43 -0.48
CA ARG A 18 -10.68 10.91 0.80
C ARG A 18 -9.42 10.12 1.14
N VAL A 19 -8.29 10.80 1.26
CA VAL A 19 -6.97 10.18 1.41
C VAL A 19 -6.29 10.64 2.71
N VAL A 20 -5.57 9.74 3.36
CA VAL A 20 -4.61 10.08 4.43
C VAL A 20 -3.20 9.79 3.93
N ASP A 21 -2.28 10.73 4.10
CA ASP A 21 -0.85 10.54 3.92
C ASP A 21 -0.17 10.47 5.30
N GLY A 22 0.27 9.27 5.67
CA GLY A 22 0.93 8.99 6.94
C GLY A 22 2.44 9.19 6.85
N GLY A 23 2.95 10.23 7.53
CA GLY A 23 4.33 10.69 7.45
C GLY A 23 4.54 11.64 6.28
N CYS A 24 3.65 12.63 6.18
CA CYS A 24 3.55 13.52 5.02
C CYS A 24 4.72 14.52 4.88
N GLY A 25 5.55 14.67 5.90
CA GLY A 25 6.65 15.64 5.93
C GLY A 25 6.18 17.05 5.55
N ALA A 26 6.90 17.72 4.65
CA ALA A 26 6.58 19.06 4.15
C ALA A 26 5.39 19.12 3.16
N GLY A 27 4.62 18.02 3.01
CA GLY A 27 3.38 18.00 2.25
C GLY A 27 3.51 17.80 0.73
N ARG A 28 4.68 17.41 0.22
CA ARG A 28 4.87 17.20 -1.23
C ARG A 28 3.85 16.23 -1.81
N ASP A 29 3.72 15.06 -1.19
CA ASP A 29 2.85 14.00 -1.68
C ASP A 29 1.37 14.33 -1.40
N VAL A 30 1.07 15.02 -0.28
CA VAL A 30 -0.28 15.54 0.01
C VAL A 30 -0.79 16.45 -1.12
N TYR A 31 0.02 17.38 -1.58
CA TYR A 31 -0.40 18.30 -2.66
C TYR A 31 -0.52 17.62 -4.02
N GLY A 32 0.36 16.67 -4.32
CA GLY A 32 0.22 15.84 -5.51
C GLY A 32 -1.09 15.03 -5.50
N LEU A 33 -1.38 14.38 -4.36
CA LEU A 33 -2.63 13.66 -4.15
C LEU A 33 -3.85 14.59 -4.18
N ALA A 34 -3.74 15.80 -3.60
CA ALA A 34 -4.81 16.80 -3.61
C ALA A 34 -5.23 17.20 -5.03
N GLN A 35 -4.27 17.29 -5.95
CA GLN A 35 -4.57 17.51 -7.37
C GLN A 35 -5.26 16.31 -8.00
N MET A 36 -4.81 15.09 -7.69
CA MET A 36 -5.38 13.85 -8.26
C MET A 36 -6.80 13.56 -7.77
N VAL A 37 -7.10 13.84 -6.50
CA VAL A 37 -8.46 13.65 -5.98
C VAL A 37 -9.43 14.73 -6.48
N GLY A 38 -8.93 15.86 -6.93
CA GLY A 38 -9.74 16.98 -7.43
C GLY A 38 -10.41 17.79 -6.34
N GLU A 39 -11.17 18.83 -6.72
CA GLU A 39 -11.80 19.78 -5.79
C GLU A 39 -12.79 19.10 -4.83
N GLU A 40 -13.46 18.04 -5.25
CA GLU A 40 -14.45 17.29 -4.46
C GLU A 40 -13.81 16.21 -3.55
N GLY A 41 -12.54 15.87 -3.75
CA GLY A 41 -11.79 14.97 -2.90
C GLY A 41 -11.14 15.71 -1.73
N PHE A 42 -10.51 14.98 -0.82
CA PHE A 42 -9.87 15.57 0.36
C PHE A 42 -8.64 14.77 0.79
N VAL A 43 -7.55 15.45 1.12
CA VAL A 43 -6.32 14.81 1.58
C VAL A 43 -5.93 15.31 2.97
N VAL A 44 -5.64 14.38 3.87
CA VAL A 44 -5.12 14.67 5.21
C VAL A 44 -3.66 14.24 5.28
N GLY A 45 -2.76 15.17 5.57
CA GLY A 45 -1.37 14.88 5.92
C GLY A 45 -1.22 14.72 7.44
N VAL A 46 -0.55 13.65 7.86
CA VAL A 46 -0.18 13.41 9.26
C VAL A 46 1.33 13.35 9.37
N ASP A 47 1.93 14.13 10.26
CA ASP A 47 3.36 14.08 10.58
C ASP A 47 3.60 14.40 12.06
N MET A 48 4.68 13.88 12.63
CA MET A 48 5.02 14.15 14.03
C MET A 48 5.82 15.44 14.22
N THR A 49 6.35 16.04 13.15
CA THR A 49 7.33 17.14 13.15
C THR A 49 6.65 18.47 12.86
N ASP A 50 6.67 19.39 13.84
CA ASP A 50 6.04 20.72 13.67
C ASP A 50 6.66 21.51 12.52
N GLU A 51 7.98 21.50 12.40
CA GLU A 51 8.73 22.24 11.37
C GLU A 51 8.32 21.78 9.95
N GLN A 52 8.10 20.50 9.76
CA GLN A 52 7.62 19.97 8.48
C GLN A 52 6.19 20.39 8.18
N LEU A 53 5.31 20.28 9.19
CA LEU A 53 3.91 20.68 9.05
C LEU A 53 3.74 22.17 8.84
N ASP A 54 4.58 23.01 9.43
CA ASP A 54 4.54 24.47 9.23
C ASP A 54 4.93 24.81 7.78
N VAL A 55 5.93 24.15 7.22
CA VAL A 55 6.25 24.26 5.80
C VAL A 55 5.05 23.81 4.95
N ALA A 56 4.48 22.63 5.23
CA ALA A 56 3.33 22.12 4.50
C ALA A 56 2.17 23.11 4.51
N ARG A 57 1.76 23.60 5.68
CA ARG A 57 0.66 24.58 5.86
C ARG A 57 0.90 25.90 5.12
N SER A 58 2.14 26.36 5.05
CA SER A 58 2.48 27.63 4.38
C SER A 58 2.17 27.62 2.88
N TYR A 59 2.09 26.43 2.24
CA TYR A 59 1.81 26.30 0.81
C TYR A 59 0.32 26.01 0.49
N GLN A 60 -0.58 25.92 1.48
CA GLN A 60 -1.99 25.59 1.23
C GLN A 60 -2.67 26.55 0.24
N ASP A 61 -2.52 27.85 0.47
CA ASP A 61 -3.12 28.87 -0.42
C ASP A 61 -2.50 28.89 -1.80
N TYR A 62 -1.18 28.69 -1.90
CA TYR A 62 -0.50 28.58 -3.18
C TYR A 62 -1.09 27.44 -4.01
N HIS A 63 -1.18 26.24 -3.47
CA HIS A 63 -1.70 25.08 -4.20
C HIS A 63 -3.19 25.20 -4.50
N ARG A 64 -4.01 25.71 -3.55
CA ARG A 64 -5.42 26.00 -3.80
C ARG A 64 -5.60 26.90 -5.04
N GLN A 65 -4.81 27.98 -5.14
CA GLN A 65 -4.87 28.91 -6.26
C GLN A 65 -4.33 28.28 -7.54
N ALA A 66 -3.20 27.57 -7.48
CA ALA A 66 -2.58 26.89 -8.61
C ALA A 66 -3.50 25.82 -9.24
N PHE A 67 -4.29 25.12 -8.43
CA PHE A 67 -5.26 24.14 -8.90
C PHE A 67 -6.59 24.77 -9.35
N GLY A 68 -6.82 26.04 -9.05
CA GLY A 68 -8.07 26.74 -9.37
C GLY A 68 -9.24 26.36 -8.46
N TYR A 69 -8.98 25.84 -7.25
CA TYR A 69 -10.01 25.40 -6.33
C TYR A 69 -10.60 26.56 -5.51
N ARG A 70 -11.90 26.49 -5.21
CA ARG A 70 -12.63 27.48 -4.40
C ARG A 70 -12.15 27.47 -2.94
N ALA A 71 -11.86 26.26 -2.42
CA ALA A 71 -11.36 26.06 -1.08
C ALA A 71 -10.19 25.07 -1.10
N SER A 72 -9.34 25.13 -0.06
CA SER A 72 -8.29 24.12 0.10
C SER A 72 -8.93 22.75 0.40
N ASN A 73 -8.48 21.72 -0.32
CA ASN A 73 -8.91 20.34 -0.14
C ASN A 73 -7.88 19.51 0.63
N VAL A 74 -7.04 20.15 1.44
CA VAL A 74 -6.07 19.51 2.34
C VAL A 74 -6.18 19.99 3.77
N ALA A 75 -5.83 19.09 4.71
CA ALA A 75 -5.61 19.43 6.12
C ALA A 75 -4.33 18.75 6.62
N PHE A 76 -3.71 19.33 7.66
CA PHE A 76 -2.49 18.78 8.26
C PHE A 76 -2.66 18.64 9.77
N HIS A 77 -2.43 17.43 10.28
CA HIS A 77 -2.50 17.11 11.70
C HIS A 77 -1.14 16.64 12.23
N LYS A 78 -0.80 17.16 13.41
CA LYS A 78 0.36 16.65 14.14
C LYS A 78 -0.03 15.36 14.84
N GLY A 79 0.76 14.30 14.63
CA GLY A 79 0.56 13.03 15.31
C GLY A 79 1.53 11.96 14.84
N TYR A 80 1.53 10.86 15.57
CA TYR A 80 2.30 9.67 15.23
C TYR A 80 1.43 8.72 14.42
N ILE A 81 2.00 8.10 13.39
CA ILE A 81 1.25 7.17 12.52
C ILE A 81 0.81 5.88 13.23
N GLU A 82 1.45 5.49 14.31
CA GLU A 82 1.02 4.41 15.19
C GLU A 82 -0.16 4.78 16.10
N ASN A 83 -0.48 6.07 16.23
CA ASN A 83 -1.52 6.59 17.11
C ASN A 83 -2.62 7.34 16.32
N LEU A 84 -2.98 6.86 15.14
CA LEU A 84 -3.99 7.50 14.27
C LEU A 84 -5.36 7.66 14.95
N ALA A 85 -5.67 6.83 15.94
CA ALA A 85 -6.92 6.91 16.71
C ALA A 85 -7.00 8.15 17.62
N ASP A 86 -5.88 8.78 17.95
CA ASP A 86 -5.83 9.99 18.78
C ASP A 86 -6.09 11.28 17.98
N LEU A 87 -6.14 11.15 16.66
CA LEU A 87 -6.36 12.27 15.74
C LEU A 87 -7.86 12.49 15.48
N PRO A 88 -8.27 13.70 15.10
CA PRO A 88 -9.65 14.01 14.75
C PRO A 88 -10.01 13.47 13.36
N LEU A 89 -9.75 12.18 13.14
CA LEU A 89 -10.04 11.46 11.91
C LEU A 89 -11.18 10.47 12.17
N GLU A 90 -12.22 10.54 11.35
CA GLU A 90 -13.38 9.68 11.52
C GLU A 90 -13.05 8.24 11.05
N PRO A 91 -13.20 7.23 11.92
CA PRO A 91 -13.03 5.83 11.53
C PRO A 91 -13.96 5.43 10.38
N GLY A 92 -13.45 4.60 9.47
CA GLY A 92 -14.25 4.08 8.35
C GLY A 92 -14.63 5.12 7.31
N SER A 93 -13.94 6.27 7.23
CA SER A 93 -14.31 7.37 6.33
C SER A 93 -13.35 7.64 5.18
N PHE A 94 -12.21 6.95 5.12
CA PHE A 94 -11.19 7.17 4.10
C PHE A 94 -11.19 6.08 3.03
N ASP A 95 -11.01 6.49 1.78
CA ASP A 95 -10.89 5.60 0.62
C ASP A 95 -9.50 4.99 0.53
N VAL A 96 -8.49 5.80 0.82
CA VAL A 96 -7.09 5.43 0.63
C VAL A 96 -6.25 5.97 1.78
N ILE A 97 -5.30 5.16 2.24
CA ILE A 97 -4.20 5.61 3.08
C ILE A 97 -2.92 5.37 2.31
N VAL A 98 -2.08 6.39 2.19
CA VAL A 98 -0.73 6.28 1.63
C VAL A 98 0.32 6.48 2.71
N SER A 99 1.50 5.90 2.53
CA SER A 99 2.68 6.18 3.34
C SER A 99 3.94 5.84 2.55
N ASN A 100 4.98 6.66 2.65
CA ASN A 100 6.18 6.55 1.84
C ASN A 100 7.44 6.51 2.70
N CYS A 101 7.98 5.31 2.96
CA CYS A 101 9.17 5.06 3.78
C CYS A 101 9.07 5.59 5.23
N VAL A 102 7.91 5.51 5.85
CA VAL A 102 7.66 6.00 7.21
C VAL A 102 7.21 4.90 8.18
N VAL A 103 6.56 3.85 7.68
CA VAL A 103 6.09 2.74 8.52
C VAL A 103 7.25 2.10 9.28
N ASN A 104 8.41 1.96 8.66
CA ASN A 104 9.62 1.43 9.29
C ASN A 104 10.17 2.30 10.43
N LEU A 105 9.85 3.59 10.45
CA LEU A 105 10.23 4.51 11.51
C LEU A 105 9.27 4.48 12.72
N ALA A 106 8.10 3.89 12.58
CA ALA A 106 7.17 3.73 13.69
C ALA A 106 7.70 2.70 14.71
N THR A 107 7.47 2.96 15.99
CA THR A 107 7.87 2.06 17.08
C THR A 107 6.98 0.83 17.15
N ASP A 108 5.68 0.97 16.88
CA ASP A 108 4.69 -0.12 16.76
C ASP A 108 4.07 -0.17 15.35
N LYS A 109 4.72 -0.92 14.46
CA LYS A 109 4.26 -1.10 13.09
C LYS A 109 2.92 -1.84 12.98
N GLN A 110 2.59 -2.68 13.96
CA GLN A 110 1.29 -3.33 14.01
C GLN A 110 0.18 -2.35 14.37
N ALA A 111 0.47 -1.37 15.24
CA ALA A 111 -0.48 -0.29 15.54
C ALA A 111 -0.73 0.58 14.30
N VAL A 112 0.30 0.86 13.49
CA VAL A 112 0.13 1.57 12.20
C VAL A 112 -0.86 0.83 11.30
N LEU A 113 -0.65 -0.47 11.09
CA LEU A 113 -1.52 -1.27 10.21
C LEU A 113 -2.96 -1.37 10.76
N ARG A 114 -3.12 -1.56 12.09
CA ARG A 114 -4.45 -1.56 12.73
C ARG A 114 -5.14 -0.19 12.63
N GLY A 115 -4.40 0.89 12.85
CA GLY A 115 -4.91 2.26 12.73
C GLY A 115 -5.37 2.56 11.31
N ALA A 116 -4.56 2.18 10.31
CA ALA A 116 -4.92 2.29 8.91
C ALA A 116 -6.19 1.49 8.57
N TYR A 117 -6.26 0.23 8.99
CA TYR A 117 -7.46 -0.60 8.78
C TYR A 117 -8.72 0.04 9.39
N ASN A 118 -8.61 0.62 10.58
CA ASN A 118 -9.75 1.25 11.25
C ASN A 118 -10.22 2.53 10.54
N LEU A 119 -9.32 3.34 10.02
CA LEU A 119 -9.65 4.56 9.29
C LEU A 119 -10.26 4.30 7.91
N LEU A 120 -9.87 3.21 7.25
CA LEU A 120 -10.41 2.84 5.95
C LEU A 120 -11.88 2.45 6.04
N LYS A 121 -12.67 2.89 5.08
CA LYS A 121 -14.00 2.35 4.81
C LYS A 121 -13.92 0.95 4.20
N SER A 122 -15.01 0.19 4.19
CA SER A 122 -15.10 -1.04 3.40
C SER A 122 -14.82 -0.72 1.92
N GLY A 123 -13.98 -1.51 1.26
CA GLY A 123 -13.50 -1.25 -0.09
C GLY A 123 -12.36 -0.23 -0.19
N GLY A 124 -11.92 0.34 0.94
CA GLY A 124 -10.73 1.20 0.97
C GLY A 124 -9.42 0.40 0.96
N GLU A 125 -8.32 1.07 0.65
CA GLU A 125 -7.00 0.44 0.63
C GLU A 125 -5.93 1.27 1.35
N MET A 126 -4.95 0.59 1.93
CA MET A 126 -3.65 1.17 2.26
C MET A 126 -2.68 0.85 1.11
N TYR A 127 -2.13 1.91 0.49
CA TYR A 127 -1.17 1.82 -0.61
C TYR A 127 0.13 2.50 -0.19
N PHE A 128 1.17 1.72 0.06
CA PHE A 128 2.36 2.28 0.66
C PHE A 128 3.64 1.61 0.16
N SER A 129 4.75 2.33 0.24
CA SER A 129 6.07 1.84 -0.10
C SER A 129 6.98 1.94 1.11
N ASP A 130 7.75 0.88 1.36
CA ASP A 130 8.74 0.86 2.42
C ASP A 130 9.89 -0.11 2.11
N VAL A 131 10.87 -0.17 3.02
CA VAL A 131 12.03 -1.06 2.93
C VAL A 131 11.75 -2.35 3.70
N TYR A 132 12.07 -3.48 3.09
CA TYR A 132 11.95 -4.81 3.69
C TYR A 132 13.29 -5.52 3.69
N ALA A 133 13.55 -6.31 4.73
CA ALA A 133 14.73 -7.15 4.83
C ALA A 133 14.43 -8.60 4.43
N ASP A 134 15.42 -9.31 3.91
CA ASP A 134 15.35 -10.74 3.57
C ASP A 134 15.26 -11.66 4.81
N ARG A 135 15.60 -11.12 5.98
CA ARG A 135 15.53 -11.76 7.30
C ARG A 135 15.34 -10.72 8.40
N ARG A 136 15.07 -11.15 9.63
CA ARG A 136 14.90 -10.22 10.76
C ARG A 136 16.19 -9.46 11.05
N VAL A 137 16.10 -8.14 11.13
CA VAL A 137 17.20 -7.27 11.51
C VAL A 137 17.58 -7.55 12.97
N PRO A 138 18.86 -7.83 13.28
CA PRO A 138 19.29 -8.07 14.66
C PRO A 138 19.05 -6.86 15.57
N GLU A 139 18.69 -7.10 16.82
CA GLU A 139 18.39 -6.02 17.80
C GLU A 139 19.54 -5.03 17.99
N ALA A 140 20.79 -5.50 17.91
CA ALA A 140 21.96 -4.64 17.99
C ALA A 140 22.02 -3.60 16.86
N MET A 141 21.57 -3.96 15.64
CA MET A 141 21.49 -3.05 14.51
C MET A 141 20.26 -2.14 14.58
N ALA A 142 19.17 -2.63 15.17
CA ALA A 142 17.94 -1.86 15.30
C ALA A 142 18.10 -0.58 16.16
N ARG A 143 19.16 -0.50 16.96
CA ARG A 143 19.49 0.66 17.82
C ARG A 143 20.49 1.62 17.19
N ASP A 144 20.98 1.35 16.00
CA ASP A 144 21.92 2.23 15.31
C ASP A 144 21.16 3.39 14.65
N GLU A 145 21.46 4.62 15.12
CA GLU A 145 20.78 5.84 14.68
C GLU A 145 21.00 6.15 13.19
N VAL A 146 22.18 5.82 12.65
CA VAL A 146 22.49 6.05 11.23
C VAL A 146 21.70 5.08 10.35
N LEU A 147 21.73 3.79 10.70
CA LEU A 147 20.94 2.77 9.99
C LEU A 147 19.44 3.02 10.11
N TYR A 148 19.00 3.61 11.24
CA TYR A 148 17.60 3.99 11.43
C TYR A 148 17.21 5.15 10.51
N GLY A 149 18.04 6.19 10.42
CA GLY A 149 17.82 7.31 9.51
C GLY A 149 17.79 6.92 8.03
N GLU A 150 18.53 5.86 7.66
CA GLU A 150 18.52 5.26 6.30
C GLU A 150 17.38 4.26 6.07
N CYS A 151 16.42 4.13 7.00
CA CYS A 151 15.29 3.18 6.98
C CYS A 151 15.72 1.69 6.94
N LEU A 152 16.97 1.37 7.25
CA LEU A 152 17.50 -0.01 7.18
C LEU A 152 17.27 -0.77 8.49
N SER A 153 17.60 -0.16 9.64
CA SER A 153 17.48 -0.84 10.93
C SER A 153 16.03 -1.05 11.38
N GLY A 154 15.10 -0.22 10.90
CA GLY A 154 13.66 -0.37 11.12
C GLY A 154 12.96 -1.31 10.13
N ALA A 155 13.66 -1.79 9.10
CA ALA A 155 13.07 -2.62 8.06
C ALA A 155 12.50 -3.93 8.61
N LEU A 156 11.22 -4.21 8.29
CA LEU A 156 10.60 -5.49 8.63
C LEU A 156 11.15 -6.61 7.75
N TYR A 157 11.32 -7.78 8.33
CA TYR A 157 11.39 -9.01 7.54
C TYR A 157 10.09 -9.15 6.75
N TRP A 158 10.18 -9.36 5.43
CA TRP A 158 9.02 -9.35 4.54
C TRP A 158 7.89 -10.29 4.98
N ASN A 159 8.22 -11.47 5.54
CA ASN A 159 7.21 -12.43 5.97
C ASN A 159 6.56 -12.04 7.32
N ASP A 160 7.30 -11.36 8.21
CA ASP A 160 6.69 -10.78 9.42
C ASP A 160 5.72 -9.65 9.05
N PHE A 161 6.04 -8.83 8.04
CA PHE A 161 5.11 -7.83 7.50
C PHE A 161 3.81 -8.46 7.00
N LEU A 162 3.89 -9.50 6.15
CA LEU A 162 2.68 -10.19 5.64
C LEU A 162 1.82 -10.72 6.78
N LYS A 163 2.44 -11.30 7.81
CA LYS A 163 1.75 -11.75 9.01
C LYS A 163 1.07 -10.59 9.74
N PHE A 164 1.74 -9.47 9.93
CA PHE A 164 1.18 -8.30 10.63
C PHE A 164 0.04 -7.67 9.85
N ALA A 165 0.14 -7.60 8.53
CA ALA A 165 -0.94 -7.13 7.66
C ALA A 165 -2.20 -8.00 7.81
N LYS A 166 -2.04 -9.33 7.76
CA LYS A 166 -3.15 -10.28 7.97
C LYS A 166 -3.75 -10.17 9.37
N LEU A 167 -2.94 -10.02 10.42
CA LEU A 167 -3.42 -9.82 11.80
C LEU A 167 -4.16 -8.48 11.98
N ALA A 168 -3.85 -7.46 11.20
CA ALA A 168 -4.56 -6.18 11.20
C ALA A 168 -5.91 -6.24 10.46
N GLY A 169 -6.18 -7.31 9.69
CA GLY A 169 -7.41 -7.51 8.93
C GLY A 169 -7.26 -7.43 7.41
N PHE A 170 -6.06 -7.17 6.90
CA PHE A 170 -5.76 -7.18 5.46
C PHE A 170 -5.45 -8.60 5.00
N THR A 171 -6.46 -9.33 4.53
CA THR A 171 -6.37 -10.78 4.25
C THR A 171 -5.39 -11.11 3.14
N ASP A 172 -5.34 -10.29 2.07
CA ASP A 172 -4.55 -10.55 0.86
C ASP A 172 -3.66 -9.34 0.50
N PRO A 173 -2.46 -9.20 1.11
CA PRO A 173 -1.48 -8.18 0.75
C PRO A 173 -0.94 -8.38 -0.67
N ARG A 174 -1.08 -7.39 -1.56
CA ARG A 174 -0.63 -7.44 -2.95
C ARG A 174 0.65 -6.65 -3.15
N LEU A 175 1.70 -7.31 -3.63
CA LEU A 175 2.94 -6.67 -4.04
C LEU A 175 2.72 -6.00 -5.40
N VAL A 176 2.92 -4.67 -5.46
CA VAL A 176 2.74 -3.88 -6.70
C VAL A 176 4.06 -3.79 -7.46
N THR A 177 5.08 -3.28 -6.80
CA THR A 177 6.44 -3.16 -7.38
C THR A 177 7.49 -3.44 -6.32
N HIS A 178 8.66 -3.84 -6.75
CA HIS A 178 9.82 -3.98 -5.87
C HIS A 178 11.12 -3.72 -6.62
N ARG A 179 12.15 -3.31 -5.87
CA ARG A 179 13.52 -3.18 -6.36
C ARG A 179 14.52 -3.47 -5.25
N PRO A 180 15.62 -4.16 -5.52
CA PRO A 180 16.72 -4.28 -4.57
C PRO A 180 17.27 -2.90 -4.19
N ILE A 181 17.73 -2.76 -2.95
CA ILE A 181 18.44 -1.56 -2.49
C ILE A 181 19.93 -1.85 -2.52
N THR A 182 20.68 -1.04 -3.26
CA THR A 182 22.13 -1.04 -3.26
C THR A 182 22.62 -0.03 -2.23
N ILE A 183 23.46 -0.48 -1.28
CA ILE A 183 24.07 0.38 -0.28
C ILE A 183 25.43 0.82 -0.82
N GLU A 184 25.51 2.07 -1.28
CA GLU A 184 26.75 2.60 -1.90
C GLU A 184 27.87 2.90 -0.91
N ASN A 185 27.52 3.10 0.37
CA ASN A 185 28.51 3.36 1.42
C ASN A 185 29.09 2.02 1.94
N PRO A 186 30.39 1.73 1.71
CA PRO A 186 30.97 0.45 2.10
C PRO A 186 30.96 0.19 3.61
N VAL A 187 30.95 1.25 4.42
CA VAL A 187 30.88 1.13 5.89
C VAL A 187 29.50 0.67 6.32
N LEU A 188 28.45 1.25 5.73
CA LEU A 188 27.06 0.84 5.99
C LEU A 188 26.80 -0.56 5.42
N GLU A 189 27.28 -0.85 4.22
CA GLU A 189 27.16 -2.17 3.60
C GLU A 189 27.78 -3.25 4.51
N ALA A 190 29.00 -3.02 5.00
CA ALA A 190 29.66 -3.96 5.92
C ALA A 190 28.93 -4.08 7.27
N ALA A 191 28.32 -2.99 7.75
CA ALA A 191 27.59 -2.98 9.02
C ALA A 191 26.31 -3.81 8.98
N VAL A 192 25.64 -3.87 7.82
CA VAL A 192 24.37 -4.60 7.67
C VAL A 192 24.54 -6.00 7.07
N ALA A 193 25.73 -6.35 6.58
CA ALA A 193 25.96 -7.68 6.00
C ALA A 193 25.68 -8.80 7.03
N PRO A 194 25.06 -9.93 6.63
CA PRO A 194 24.70 -10.33 5.25
C PRO A 194 23.23 -10.00 4.86
N LEU A 195 22.58 -9.03 5.50
CA LEU A 195 21.20 -8.67 5.18
C LEU A 195 21.11 -8.07 3.77
N GLN A 196 19.99 -8.40 3.11
CA GLN A 196 19.60 -7.78 1.86
C GLN A 196 18.30 -7.00 2.05
N PHE A 197 18.23 -5.83 1.41
CA PHE A 197 17.11 -4.93 1.53
C PHE A 197 16.43 -4.73 0.18
N THR A 198 15.10 -4.62 0.22
CA THR A 198 14.26 -4.40 -0.95
C THR A 198 13.29 -3.28 -0.66
N SER A 199 13.24 -2.26 -1.50
CA SER A 199 12.15 -1.30 -1.51
C SER A 199 10.97 -1.93 -2.22
N ALA A 200 9.80 -1.97 -1.58
CA ALA A 200 8.61 -2.58 -2.16
C ALA A 200 7.36 -1.75 -1.86
N THR A 201 6.46 -1.69 -2.85
CA THR A 201 5.15 -1.07 -2.74
C THR A 201 4.10 -2.16 -2.61
N TYR A 202 3.25 -2.03 -1.61
CA TYR A 202 2.15 -2.95 -1.35
C TYR A 202 0.80 -2.24 -1.41
N ARG A 203 -0.21 -3.04 -1.72
CA ARG A 203 -1.63 -2.70 -1.73
C ARG A 203 -2.36 -3.63 -0.78
N LEU A 204 -3.02 -3.06 0.24
CA LEU A 204 -3.73 -3.78 1.29
C LEU A 204 -5.20 -3.36 1.29
N TRP A 205 -6.11 -4.25 0.96
CA TRP A 205 -7.54 -3.95 0.85
C TRP A 205 -8.29 -4.27 2.14
N LYS A 206 -9.18 -3.35 2.56
CA LYS A 206 -10.17 -3.62 3.61
C LYS A 206 -11.43 -4.17 2.97
N LEU A 207 -11.44 -5.48 2.74
CA LEU A 207 -12.57 -6.24 2.20
C LEU A 207 -12.81 -7.47 3.09
N ALA A 208 -14.09 -7.72 3.44
CA ALA A 208 -14.46 -8.83 4.31
C ALA A 208 -14.48 -10.18 3.57
N ASP A 209 -14.73 -10.14 2.25
CA ASP A 209 -14.95 -11.33 1.43
C ASP A 209 -13.68 -11.83 0.73
N LEU A 210 -12.49 -11.43 1.21
CA LEU A 210 -11.23 -11.96 0.70
C LEU A 210 -10.90 -13.28 1.39
N GLU A 211 -10.49 -14.25 0.58
CA GLU A 211 -10.02 -15.56 1.00
C GLU A 211 -8.50 -15.53 1.24
N SER A 212 -7.99 -16.50 2.01
CA SER A 212 -6.56 -16.59 2.34
C SER A 212 -5.68 -16.86 1.13
N ASP A 213 -6.25 -17.51 0.11
CA ASP A 213 -5.60 -17.95 -1.11
C ASP A 213 -6.37 -17.47 -2.35
N CYS A 214 -5.76 -17.59 -3.51
CA CYS A 214 -6.39 -17.23 -4.77
C CYS A 214 -7.30 -18.36 -5.26
N GLU A 215 -8.56 -18.35 -4.85
CA GLU A 215 -9.55 -19.35 -5.25
C GLU A 215 -10.17 -19.04 -6.61
N ASP A 216 -10.40 -20.07 -7.42
CA ASP A 216 -10.97 -19.99 -8.77
C ASP A 216 -12.46 -20.25 -8.76
N TYR A 217 -13.24 -19.30 -9.28
CA TYR A 217 -14.68 -19.40 -9.51
C TYR A 217 -15.04 -19.26 -11.00
N GLY A 218 -14.07 -19.34 -11.89
CA GLY A 218 -14.25 -19.17 -13.33
C GLY A 218 -14.59 -17.74 -13.74
N GLN A 219 -14.10 -16.76 -12.98
CA GLN A 219 -14.40 -15.35 -13.15
C GLN A 219 -13.41 -14.66 -14.08
N ALA A 220 -13.88 -13.58 -14.72
CA ALA A 220 -13.05 -12.71 -15.53
C ALA A 220 -13.54 -11.25 -15.45
N VAL A 221 -12.69 -10.33 -15.85
CA VAL A 221 -13.02 -8.91 -15.93
C VAL A 221 -12.60 -8.33 -17.27
N ILE A 222 -13.23 -7.21 -17.67
CA ILE A 222 -12.83 -6.41 -18.82
C ILE A 222 -12.63 -4.98 -18.33
N TYR A 223 -11.40 -4.48 -18.42
CA TYR A 223 -11.09 -3.10 -18.10
C TYR A 223 -11.55 -2.17 -19.24
N LYS A 224 -12.28 -1.08 -18.90
CA LYS A 224 -12.86 -0.13 -19.85
C LYS A 224 -11.91 0.95 -20.34
N GLY A 225 -10.69 1.07 -19.75
CA GLY A 225 -9.74 2.14 -20.06
C GLY A 225 -10.17 3.53 -19.58
N THR A 226 -11.05 3.62 -18.59
CA THR A 226 -11.68 4.86 -18.14
C THR A 226 -11.03 5.50 -16.90
N ILE A 227 -9.97 4.91 -16.36
CA ILE A 227 -9.18 5.52 -15.30
C ILE A 227 -8.21 6.52 -15.94
N GLU A 228 -8.21 7.75 -15.45
CA GLU A 228 -7.29 8.79 -15.89
C GLU A 228 -5.83 8.30 -15.75
N ASN A 229 -5.02 8.57 -16.74
CA ASN A 229 -3.63 8.10 -16.88
C ASN A 229 -3.41 6.59 -17.08
N CYS A 230 -4.48 5.79 -17.17
CA CYS A 230 -4.41 4.35 -17.44
C CYS A 230 -5.26 3.93 -18.65
N PRO A 231 -5.22 4.62 -19.82
CA PRO A 231 -6.15 4.34 -20.94
C PRO A 231 -5.87 3.01 -21.63
N HIS A 232 -4.66 2.44 -21.51
CA HIS A 232 -4.25 1.23 -22.23
C HIS A 232 -4.30 -0.03 -21.38
N GLY A 233 -4.29 0.10 -20.06
CA GLY A 233 -4.34 -1.02 -19.10
C GLY A 233 -4.15 -0.53 -17.68
N LEU A 234 -4.62 -1.33 -16.73
CA LEU A 234 -4.47 -1.10 -15.29
C LEU A 234 -3.36 -2.00 -14.72
N PRO A 235 -2.28 -1.44 -14.15
CA PRO A 235 -1.31 -2.19 -13.36
C PRO A 235 -1.84 -2.39 -11.94
N LEU A 236 -2.67 -3.42 -11.72
CA LEU A 236 -3.28 -3.63 -10.41
C LEU A 236 -2.22 -4.02 -9.37
N ASP A 237 -1.35 -4.96 -9.72
CA ASP A 237 -0.23 -5.42 -8.91
C ASP A 237 0.89 -6.02 -9.79
N GLY A 238 1.94 -6.59 -9.20
CA GLY A 238 3.09 -7.14 -9.92
C GLY A 238 2.77 -8.31 -10.86
N HIS A 239 1.59 -8.90 -10.76
CA HIS A 239 1.15 -10.04 -11.60
C HIS A 239 -0.03 -9.69 -12.52
N HIS A 240 -0.74 -8.60 -12.27
CA HIS A 240 -1.97 -8.25 -12.97
C HIS A 240 -1.83 -6.94 -13.75
N TRP A 241 -1.39 -7.06 -15.03
CA TRP A 241 -1.56 -6.01 -16.02
C TRP A 241 -2.83 -6.28 -16.82
N ILE A 242 -3.91 -5.54 -16.52
CA ILE A 242 -5.23 -5.75 -17.13
C ILE A 242 -5.38 -4.81 -18.32
N GLU A 243 -5.19 -5.34 -19.54
CA GLU A 243 -5.22 -4.57 -20.78
C GLU A 243 -6.66 -4.15 -21.14
N THR A 244 -6.81 -2.91 -21.58
CA THR A 244 -8.10 -2.32 -21.94
C THR A 244 -8.83 -3.13 -23.02
N GLY A 245 -10.09 -3.47 -22.76
CA GLY A 245 -11.00 -4.14 -23.70
C GLY A 245 -10.76 -5.65 -23.85
N LYS A 246 -9.77 -6.22 -23.16
CA LYS A 246 -9.53 -7.67 -23.18
C LYS A 246 -10.19 -8.37 -22.00
N VAL A 247 -10.68 -9.58 -22.23
CA VAL A 247 -11.11 -10.47 -21.16
C VAL A 247 -9.89 -10.95 -20.40
N PHE A 248 -9.88 -10.72 -19.10
CA PHE A 248 -8.78 -11.10 -18.20
C PHE A 248 -9.32 -12.02 -17.10
N PRO A 249 -8.94 -13.30 -17.06
CA PRO A 249 -9.32 -14.24 -16.01
C PRO A 249 -8.75 -13.78 -14.66
N VAL A 250 -9.54 -13.89 -13.60
CA VAL A 250 -9.14 -13.47 -12.25
C VAL A 250 -9.62 -14.45 -11.19
N CYS A 251 -8.87 -14.56 -10.08
CA CYS A 251 -9.33 -15.25 -8.89
C CYS A 251 -10.42 -14.47 -8.16
N GLY A 252 -11.15 -15.12 -7.24
CA GLY A 252 -12.21 -14.52 -6.44
C GLY A 252 -11.77 -13.27 -5.70
N ASN A 253 -10.56 -13.26 -5.12
CA ASN A 253 -10.02 -12.07 -4.45
C ASN A 253 -9.83 -10.90 -5.40
N THR A 254 -9.21 -11.11 -6.55
CA THR A 254 -9.02 -10.02 -7.55
C THR A 254 -10.36 -9.52 -8.07
N TRP A 255 -11.32 -10.41 -8.31
CA TRP A 255 -12.68 -10.01 -8.69
C TRP A 255 -13.32 -9.12 -7.63
N ASN A 256 -13.26 -9.49 -6.35
CA ASN A 256 -13.77 -8.70 -5.23
C ASN A 256 -13.05 -7.35 -5.08
N MET A 257 -11.72 -7.32 -5.22
CA MET A 257 -10.92 -6.09 -5.17
C MET A 257 -11.34 -5.09 -6.25
N LEU A 258 -11.73 -5.56 -7.42
CA LEU A 258 -12.21 -4.70 -8.50
C LEU A 258 -13.70 -4.36 -8.34
N ALA A 259 -14.55 -5.30 -7.94
CA ALA A 259 -16.00 -5.12 -7.90
C ALA A 259 -16.49 -4.36 -6.67
N GLN A 260 -15.81 -4.46 -5.53
CA GLN A 260 -16.27 -3.88 -4.25
C GLN A 260 -15.53 -2.61 -3.86
N THR A 261 -14.79 -2.00 -4.78
CA THR A 261 -13.97 -0.83 -4.51
C THR A 261 -14.24 0.31 -5.50
N ARG A 262 -13.47 1.38 -5.40
CA ARG A 262 -13.53 2.51 -6.34
C ARG A 262 -13.27 2.12 -7.80
N PHE A 263 -12.76 0.92 -8.05
CA PHE A 263 -12.53 0.42 -9.42
C PHE A 263 -13.79 -0.10 -10.11
N ALA A 264 -14.87 -0.40 -9.39
CA ALA A 264 -16.05 -1.08 -9.92
C ALA A 264 -16.65 -0.44 -11.20
N ALA A 265 -16.71 0.89 -11.26
CA ALA A 265 -17.24 1.62 -12.41
C ALA A 265 -16.38 1.47 -13.69
N HIS A 266 -15.13 1.08 -13.54
CA HIS A 266 -14.14 1.00 -14.60
C HIS A 266 -14.04 -0.40 -15.25
N PHE A 267 -14.83 -1.36 -14.77
CA PHE A 267 -14.79 -2.75 -15.22
C PHE A 267 -16.17 -3.28 -15.63
N ASP A 268 -16.18 -4.24 -16.53
CA ASP A 268 -17.27 -5.18 -16.72
C ASP A 268 -16.86 -6.52 -16.09
N PHE A 269 -17.81 -7.19 -15.42
CA PHE A 269 -17.57 -8.39 -14.63
C PHE A 269 -18.24 -9.59 -15.27
N ILE A 270 -17.55 -10.72 -15.35
CA ILE A 270 -17.99 -11.97 -15.96
C ILE A 270 -17.89 -13.07 -14.90
N GLY A 271 -18.94 -13.89 -14.77
CA GLY A 271 -19.02 -14.98 -13.80
C GLY A 271 -19.64 -14.57 -12.47
N ASN A 272 -19.66 -15.50 -11.54
CA ASN A 272 -20.21 -15.37 -10.19
C ASN A 272 -19.46 -16.31 -9.23
N PHE A 273 -19.95 -16.50 -8.02
CA PHE A 273 -19.35 -17.39 -7.00
C PHE A 273 -20.10 -18.72 -6.85
N ASP A 274 -20.97 -19.12 -7.79
CA ASP A 274 -21.81 -20.31 -7.66
C ASP A 274 -21.03 -21.62 -7.73
N LYS A 275 -19.87 -21.62 -8.41
CA LYS A 275 -19.07 -22.83 -8.62
C LYS A 275 -17.61 -22.55 -8.35
N HIS A 276 -17.04 -23.32 -7.41
CA HIS A 276 -15.65 -23.28 -7.04
C HIS A 276 -14.84 -24.35 -7.83
N TYR A 277 -13.66 -23.98 -8.33
CA TYR A 277 -12.79 -24.85 -9.15
C TYR A 277 -11.48 -25.21 -8.47
N GLY A 278 -11.24 -24.74 -7.23
CA GLY A 278 -10.01 -24.91 -6.49
C GLY A 278 -9.08 -23.70 -6.60
N ILE A 279 -7.82 -23.89 -6.37
CA ILE A 279 -6.82 -22.81 -6.47
C ILE A 279 -6.70 -22.32 -7.91
N PHE A 280 -6.70 -21.01 -8.11
CA PHE A 280 -6.52 -20.39 -9.42
C PHE A 280 -5.16 -20.76 -10.04
N GLU A 281 -5.15 -21.13 -11.31
CA GLU A 281 -3.93 -21.59 -12.01
C GLU A 281 -2.83 -20.50 -11.95
N GLY A 282 -1.64 -20.92 -11.52
CA GLY A 282 -0.48 -20.02 -11.37
C GLY A 282 -0.47 -19.18 -10.09
N CYS A 283 -1.48 -19.31 -9.22
CA CYS A 283 -1.56 -18.65 -7.92
C CYS A 283 -1.64 -19.69 -6.78
N GLY A 284 -0.92 -19.43 -5.69
CA GLY A 284 -1.02 -20.23 -4.47
C GLY A 284 -0.11 -21.45 -4.42
N ALA A 285 -0.22 -22.20 -3.32
CA ALA A 285 0.54 -23.41 -3.09
C ALA A 285 -0.05 -24.59 -3.88
N ALA A 286 0.80 -25.52 -4.33
CA ALA A 286 0.35 -26.80 -4.84
C ALA A 286 -0.48 -27.55 -3.80
N SER A 287 -1.41 -28.41 -4.25
CA SER A 287 -2.19 -29.26 -3.35
C SER A 287 -1.25 -30.04 -2.41
N PRO A 288 -1.53 -30.06 -1.08
CA PRO A 288 -0.70 -30.84 -0.15
C PRO A 288 -0.74 -32.35 -0.42
N PHE A 289 -1.61 -32.79 -1.33
CA PHE A 289 -1.78 -34.18 -1.74
C PHE A 289 -1.04 -34.53 -3.03
N GLU A 290 -0.52 -33.54 -3.75
CA GLU A 290 0.38 -33.73 -4.87
C GLU A 290 1.80 -33.96 -4.34
N SER A 291 2.04 -35.17 -3.78
CA SER A 291 3.40 -35.60 -3.54
C SER A 291 4.00 -36.07 -4.86
N ASP A 292 5.07 -35.44 -5.31
CA ASP A 292 6.03 -36.14 -6.13
C ASP A 292 6.38 -37.45 -5.41
N ALA A 293 6.21 -38.58 -6.09
CA ALA A 293 6.43 -39.90 -5.51
C ALA A 293 7.95 -40.19 -5.36
N THR A 294 8.65 -39.32 -4.65
CA THR A 294 10.00 -39.51 -4.15
C THR A 294 10.00 -39.12 -2.68
N GLU A 295 9.94 -40.13 -1.85
CA GLU A 295 10.17 -40.21 -0.41
C GLU A 295 10.31 -38.86 0.33
N ALA A 296 9.20 -38.35 0.90
CA ALA A 296 9.23 -37.28 1.88
C ALA A 296 9.92 -37.78 3.15
N SER A 297 11.15 -37.41 3.35
CA SER A 297 11.80 -37.50 4.63
C SER A 297 11.17 -36.41 5.53
N CYS A 298 10.42 -36.82 6.54
CA CYS A 298 10.01 -35.92 7.61
C CYS A 298 11.22 -35.35 8.34
N CYS A 299 11.23 -34.03 8.56
CA CYS A 299 12.08 -33.36 9.54
C CYS A 299 11.77 -33.86 10.95
#